data_464285e735ee317c4b2e5db8e2f2b6da
#
_entry.id   464285e735ee317c4b2e5db8e2f2b6da
#
_cell.length_a   1.000
_cell.length_b   1.000
_cell.length_c   1.000
_cell.angle_alpha   90.00
_cell.angle_beta   90.00
_cell.angle_gamma   90.00
#
_symmetry.space_group_name_H-M   'P 1'
#
loop_
_entity.id
_entity.type
_entity.pdbx_description
1 polymer ?
#
loop_
_entity_poly.entity_id
_entity_poly.type
_entity_poly.pdbx_seq_one_letter_code
_entity_poly.pdbx_strand_id
1 'polypeptide(L)'
;MREIISLNEGWTLRFPKGERAAETVTLPHTWNAVDGMDGNGSYLRTTGVYSRTFKKPVQPLTGGRVYVEVLAAALDATVKVNGTVATTHEGGFSIFRADITDLCRDGDNELTIEVSNEDTPSMYPASADFTFYGGLYRGVNLISVPNAHFDLDYYGGPGIMVTPKPTADGG
;
A
#
# COMPACT_ATOMS: atom_id res chain seq x y z
N MET A 1 19.07 -5.55 -12.08
CA MET A 1 18.58 -4.14 -12.07
C MET A 1 17.28 -4.13 -11.29
N ARG A 2 16.96 -3.08 -10.54
CA ARG A 2 15.64 -2.92 -9.89
C ARG A 2 14.58 -2.73 -10.97
N GLU A 3 13.50 -3.49 -10.87
CA GLU A 3 12.32 -3.36 -11.73
C GLU A 3 11.13 -2.93 -10.86
N ILE A 4 10.29 -2.03 -11.37
CA ILE A 4 9.07 -1.58 -10.71
C ILE A 4 7.91 -1.83 -11.67
N ILE A 5 6.95 -2.61 -11.22
CA ILE A 5 5.75 -2.99 -11.97
C ILE A 5 4.55 -2.38 -11.28
N SER A 6 3.82 -1.50 -11.95
CA SER A 6 2.58 -0.92 -11.41
C SER A 6 1.49 -1.98 -11.31
N LEU A 7 0.83 -2.00 -10.16
CA LEU A 7 -0.35 -2.83 -9.90
C LEU A 7 -1.64 -2.01 -9.80
N ASN A 8 -1.73 -0.84 -10.42
CA ASN A 8 -2.87 0.06 -10.23
C ASN A 8 -4.19 -0.43 -10.85
N GLU A 9 -4.14 -1.31 -11.83
CA GLU A 9 -5.32 -1.80 -12.55
C GLU A 9 -5.86 -3.11 -11.97
N GLY A 10 -7.15 -3.37 -12.20
CA GLY A 10 -7.76 -4.68 -12.00
C GLY A 10 -7.96 -5.10 -10.55
N TRP A 11 -8.28 -4.16 -9.67
CA TRP A 11 -8.64 -4.44 -8.29
C TRP A 11 -10.13 -4.69 -8.15
N THR A 12 -10.48 -5.59 -7.23
CA THR A 12 -11.83 -5.75 -6.71
C THR A 12 -11.86 -5.21 -5.29
N LEU A 13 -12.74 -4.26 -5.02
CA LEU A 13 -13.01 -3.74 -3.68
C LEU A 13 -14.27 -4.41 -3.12
N ARG A 14 -14.20 -4.89 -1.88
CA ARG A 14 -15.34 -5.43 -1.12
C ARG A 14 -15.37 -4.83 0.28
N PHE A 15 -16.56 -4.71 0.82
CA PHE A 15 -16.81 -4.26 2.19
C PHE A 15 -17.32 -5.46 3.01
N PRO A 16 -16.52 -5.99 3.96
CA PRO A 16 -16.86 -7.20 4.71
C PRO A 16 -18.16 -7.07 5.53
N LYS A 17 -18.49 -5.86 5.97
CA LYS A 17 -19.72 -5.57 6.72
C LYS A 17 -20.95 -5.36 5.79
N GLY A 18 -20.75 -5.40 4.48
CA GLY A 18 -21.85 -5.29 3.50
C GLY A 18 -22.39 -3.88 3.28
N GLU A 19 -21.63 -2.84 3.61
CA GLU A 19 -22.07 -1.44 3.49
C GLU A 19 -22.31 -1.02 2.04
N ARG A 20 -21.54 -1.59 1.11
CA ARG A 20 -21.66 -1.38 -0.34
C ARG A 20 -21.42 -2.68 -1.09
N ALA A 21 -21.94 -2.78 -2.30
CA ALA A 21 -21.67 -3.87 -3.22
C ALA A 21 -20.18 -3.90 -3.63
N ALA A 22 -19.70 -5.08 -3.97
CA ALA A 22 -18.35 -5.23 -4.54
C ALA A 22 -18.26 -4.51 -5.90
N GLU A 23 -17.12 -3.88 -6.14
CA GLU A 23 -16.85 -3.13 -7.38
C GLU A 23 -15.42 -3.36 -7.90
N THR A 24 -15.27 -3.18 -9.21
CA THR A 24 -13.94 -3.17 -9.84
C THR A 24 -13.41 -1.75 -9.85
N VAL A 25 -12.18 -1.56 -9.36
CA VAL A 25 -11.58 -0.23 -9.21
C VAL A 25 -10.17 -0.19 -9.80
N THR A 26 -9.76 1.03 -10.15
CA THR A 26 -8.38 1.38 -10.53
C THR A 26 -7.81 2.32 -9.49
N LEU A 27 -6.54 2.13 -9.12
CA LEU A 27 -5.85 3.02 -8.20
C LEU A 27 -5.25 4.24 -8.91
N PRO A 28 -5.19 5.40 -8.28
CA PRO A 28 -5.65 5.73 -6.91
C PRO A 28 -7.16 5.64 -6.73
N HIS A 29 -7.61 5.15 -5.58
CA HIS A 29 -9.03 5.00 -5.28
C HIS A 29 -9.38 5.36 -3.85
N THR A 30 -10.51 6.02 -3.65
CA THR A 30 -11.16 6.22 -2.36
C THR A 30 -12.65 5.91 -2.46
N TRP A 31 -13.18 5.20 -1.48
CA TRP A 31 -14.64 4.95 -1.42
C TRP A 31 -15.45 6.14 -0.92
N ASN A 32 -14.78 7.21 -0.48
CA ASN A 32 -15.41 8.42 0.01
C ASN A 32 -15.46 9.55 -1.05
N ALA A 33 -15.24 9.25 -2.33
CA ALA A 33 -15.09 10.27 -3.38
C ALA A 33 -16.32 11.22 -3.49
N VAL A 34 -17.51 10.71 -3.14
CA VAL A 34 -18.79 11.46 -3.21
C VAL A 34 -19.46 11.65 -1.85
N ASP A 35 -18.90 11.08 -0.79
CA ASP A 35 -19.47 11.16 0.55
C ASP A 35 -19.50 12.61 1.05
N GLY A 36 -20.56 13.00 1.73
CA GLY A 36 -20.76 14.37 2.20
C GLY A 36 -21.20 15.37 1.12
N MET A 37 -21.17 14.96 -0.16
CA MET A 37 -21.65 15.77 -1.29
C MET A 37 -23.10 15.38 -1.70
N ASP A 38 -23.60 14.28 -1.17
CA ASP A 38 -24.92 13.71 -1.42
C ASP A 38 -26.05 14.32 -0.53
N GLY A 39 -25.70 15.31 0.28
CA GLY A 39 -26.61 15.99 1.20
C GLY A 39 -26.77 15.31 2.56
N ASN A 40 -26.15 14.15 2.80
CA ASN A 40 -26.26 13.41 4.06
C ASN A 40 -25.30 13.91 5.15
N GLY A 41 -24.31 14.73 4.81
CA GLY A 41 -23.37 15.32 5.76
C GLY A 41 -22.44 14.33 6.47
N SER A 42 -22.48 13.05 6.08
CA SER A 42 -21.67 11.97 6.66
C SER A 42 -20.85 11.27 5.60
N TYR A 43 -19.77 10.61 6.02
CA TYR A 43 -18.95 9.78 5.15
C TYR A 43 -18.73 8.40 5.78
N LEU A 44 -18.53 7.40 4.92
CA LEU A 44 -18.39 6.01 5.35
C LEU A 44 -17.02 5.77 5.99
N ARG A 45 -17.05 5.38 7.26
CA ARG A 45 -15.86 4.88 7.99
C ARG A 45 -16.01 3.38 8.17
N THR A 46 -15.13 2.63 7.55
CA THR A 46 -15.19 1.16 7.50
C THR A 46 -13.87 0.56 7.08
N THR A 47 -13.83 -0.77 6.99
CA THR A 47 -12.73 -1.52 6.39
C THR A 47 -13.12 -1.97 4.98
N GLY A 48 -12.34 -1.55 3.99
CA GLY A 48 -12.41 -2.04 2.61
C GLY A 48 -11.34 -3.09 2.33
N VAL A 49 -11.68 -4.12 1.58
CA VAL A 49 -10.76 -5.19 1.17
C VAL A 49 -10.54 -5.12 -0.33
N TYR A 50 -9.36 -4.69 -0.71
CA TYR A 50 -8.88 -4.68 -2.08
C TYR A 50 -8.21 -6.01 -2.40
N SER A 51 -8.57 -6.65 -3.50
CA SER A 51 -7.96 -7.90 -3.95
C SER A 51 -7.69 -7.88 -5.44
N ARG A 52 -6.57 -8.50 -5.85
CA ARG A 52 -6.23 -8.76 -7.24
C ARG A 52 -5.28 -9.94 -7.37
N THR A 53 -5.18 -10.49 -8.57
CA THR A 53 -4.12 -11.44 -8.92
C THR A 53 -2.91 -10.73 -9.53
N PHE A 54 -1.74 -11.33 -9.32
CA PHE A 54 -0.50 -10.92 -9.98
C PHE A 54 0.39 -12.12 -10.26
N LYS A 55 1.31 -11.99 -11.20
CA LYS A 55 2.34 -12.99 -11.47
C LYS A 55 3.63 -12.59 -10.76
N LYS A 56 4.28 -13.56 -10.13
CA LYS A 56 5.60 -13.34 -9.55
C LYS A 56 6.56 -12.84 -10.64
N PRO A 57 7.25 -11.71 -10.47
CA PRO A 57 8.25 -11.26 -11.43
C PRO A 57 9.35 -12.29 -11.58
N VAL A 58 9.81 -12.50 -12.82
CA VAL A 58 10.96 -13.37 -13.08
C VAL A 58 12.20 -12.73 -12.47
N GLN A 59 12.82 -13.45 -11.53
CA GLN A 59 14.06 -12.98 -10.91
C GLN A 59 15.23 -13.21 -11.87
N PRO A 60 15.93 -12.17 -12.32
CA PRO A 60 17.03 -12.33 -13.28
C PRO A 60 18.25 -13.03 -12.70
N LEU A 61 18.34 -13.09 -11.37
CA LEU A 61 19.48 -13.71 -10.64
C LEU A 61 18.96 -14.47 -9.42
N THR A 62 19.66 -15.57 -9.08
CA THR A 62 19.39 -16.34 -7.86
C THR A 62 19.53 -15.47 -6.61
N GLY A 63 18.58 -15.59 -5.67
CA GLY A 63 18.57 -14.84 -4.42
C GLY A 63 18.02 -13.43 -4.52
N GLY A 64 17.40 -13.05 -5.64
CA GLY A 64 16.67 -11.77 -5.74
C GLY A 64 15.43 -11.75 -4.86
N ARG A 65 14.89 -10.54 -4.62
CA ARG A 65 13.74 -10.30 -3.75
C ARG A 65 12.60 -9.63 -4.49
N VAL A 66 11.38 -9.88 -4.00
CA VAL A 66 10.14 -9.26 -4.49
C VAL A 66 9.45 -8.55 -3.34
N TYR A 67 9.14 -7.29 -3.52
CA TYR A 67 8.41 -6.48 -2.55
C TYR A 67 7.07 -6.02 -3.12
N VAL A 68 6.06 -5.93 -2.27
CA VAL A 68 4.91 -5.05 -2.50
C VAL A 68 5.25 -3.68 -1.91
N GLU A 69 5.07 -2.63 -2.69
CA GLU A 69 5.15 -1.25 -2.24
C GLU A 69 3.77 -0.62 -2.29
N VAL A 70 3.31 -0.10 -1.17
CA VAL A 70 2.07 0.68 -1.07
C VAL A 70 2.48 2.13 -0.83
N LEU A 71 2.12 3.02 -1.76
CA LEU A 71 2.53 4.42 -1.70
C LEU A 71 1.78 5.22 -0.63
N ALA A 72 0.58 4.82 -0.29
CA ALA A 72 -0.17 5.18 0.91
C ALA A 72 -1.50 4.43 0.96
N ALA A 73 -2.00 4.18 2.16
CA ALA A 73 -3.30 3.60 2.44
C ALA A 73 -3.91 4.30 3.66
N ALA A 74 -5.15 4.75 3.59
CA ALA A 74 -5.73 5.51 4.67
C ALA A 74 -6.81 4.72 5.43
N LEU A 75 -6.60 4.44 6.73
CA LEU A 75 -5.50 4.88 7.64
C LEU A 75 -4.58 3.73 8.00
N ASP A 76 -5.17 2.59 8.38
CA ASP A 76 -4.45 1.38 8.74
C ASP A 76 -4.57 0.36 7.61
N ALA A 77 -3.53 -0.41 7.38
CA ALA A 77 -3.52 -1.40 6.33
C ALA A 77 -2.91 -2.74 6.76
N THR A 78 -3.49 -3.83 6.24
CA THR A 78 -2.91 -5.18 6.34
C THR A 78 -2.74 -5.74 4.93
N VAL A 79 -1.49 -6.06 4.58
CA VAL A 79 -1.15 -6.68 3.28
C VAL A 79 -1.03 -8.18 3.45
N LYS A 80 -1.71 -8.94 2.58
CA LYS A 80 -1.65 -10.40 2.54
C LYS A 80 -1.30 -10.87 1.14
N VAL A 81 -0.48 -11.90 1.06
CA VAL A 81 -0.19 -12.63 -0.18
C VAL A 81 -0.59 -14.09 0.01
N ASN A 82 -1.42 -14.60 -0.90
CA ASN A 82 -1.94 -15.98 -0.82
C ASN A 82 -2.57 -16.32 0.54
N GLY A 83 -3.24 -15.34 1.16
CA GLY A 83 -3.87 -15.46 2.49
C GLY A 83 -2.93 -15.27 3.68
N THR A 84 -1.61 -15.22 3.48
CA THR A 84 -0.64 -15.01 4.56
C THR A 84 -0.32 -13.52 4.73
N VAL A 85 -0.36 -13.02 5.97
CA VAL A 85 0.00 -11.63 6.29
C VAL A 85 1.48 -11.40 5.99
N ALA A 86 1.74 -10.42 5.13
CA ALA A 86 3.09 -9.97 4.79
C ALA A 86 3.53 -8.81 5.69
N THR A 87 2.63 -7.86 5.96
CA THR A 87 2.89 -6.71 6.84
C THR A 87 1.58 -6.06 7.29
N THR A 88 1.68 -5.29 8.38
CA THR A 88 0.68 -4.32 8.80
C THR A 88 1.31 -2.93 8.82
N HIS A 89 0.50 -1.91 8.62
CA HIS A 89 0.96 -0.51 8.61
C HIS A 89 -0.08 0.38 9.26
N GLU A 90 0.37 1.25 10.15
CA GLU A 90 -0.43 2.29 10.79
C GLU A 90 0.00 3.65 10.27
N GLY A 91 -0.98 4.47 9.90
CA GLY A 91 -0.74 5.82 9.39
C GLY A 91 -0.98 5.96 7.90
N GLY A 92 -1.75 6.99 7.55
CA GLY A 92 -2.34 7.16 6.22
C GLY A 92 -1.45 7.76 5.14
N PHE A 93 -0.23 8.21 5.44
CA PHE A 93 0.49 9.14 4.54
C PHE A 93 1.83 8.64 4.03
N SER A 94 2.42 7.65 4.69
CA SER A 94 3.76 7.15 4.38
C SER A 94 3.73 5.96 3.42
N ILE A 95 4.82 5.84 2.65
CA ILE A 95 5.09 4.65 1.86
C ILE A 95 5.52 3.53 2.80
N PHE A 96 5.02 2.33 2.55
CA PHE A 96 5.50 1.12 3.22
C PHE A 96 5.69 -0.02 2.23
N ARG A 97 6.53 -0.97 2.60
CA ARG A 97 6.88 -2.13 1.78
C ARG A 97 6.82 -3.40 2.59
N ALA A 98 6.58 -4.50 1.90
CA ALA A 98 6.66 -5.85 2.46
C ALA A 98 7.48 -6.72 1.53
N ASP A 99 8.48 -7.41 2.04
CA ASP A 99 9.13 -8.51 1.33
C ASP A 99 8.16 -9.68 1.22
N ILE A 100 7.79 -10.04 0.01
CA ILE A 100 6.85 -11.11 -0.28
C ILE A 100 7.51 -12.28 -1.00
N THR A 101 8.84 -12.30 -1.07
CA THR A 101 9.63 -13.28 -1.83
C THR A 101 9.21 -14.71 -1.50
N ASP A 102 9.14 -15.03 -0.21
CA ASP A 102 8.85 -16.38 0.28
C ASP A 102 7.35 -16.69 0.35
N LEU A 103 6.49 -15.67 0.17
CA LEU A 103 5.03 -15.82 0.11
C LEU A 103 4.53 -16.06 -1.31
N CYS A 104 5.33 -15.70 -2.32
CA CYS A 104 5.00 -15.91 -3.72
C CYS A 104 5.28 -17.33 -4.14
N ARG A 105 4.33 -17.93 -4.83
CA ARG A 105 4.46 -19.18 -5.57
C ARG A 105 4.65 -18.89 -7.06
N ASP A 106 5.08 -19.90 -7.81
CA ASP A 106 5.14 -19.80 -9.25
C ASP A 106 3.72 -19.69 -9.83
N GLY A 107 3.57 -18.84 -10.86
CA GLY A 107 2.28 -18.55 -11.49
C GLY A 107 1.50 -17.45 -10.82
N ASP A 108 0.19 -17.63 -10.69
CA ASP A 108 -0.71 -16.62 -10.16
C ASP A 108 -0.70 -16.59 -8.63
N ASN A 109 -0.60 -15.39 -8.10
CA ASN A 109 -0.65 -15.08 -6.69
C ASN A 109 -1.80 -14.12 -6.41
N GLU A 110 -2.43 -14.25 -5.26
CA GLU A 110 -3.43 -13.31 -4.78
C GLU A 110 -2.77 -12.28 -3.86
N LEU A 111 -2.98 -11.00 -4.16
CA LEU A 111 -2.65 -9.88 -3.29
C LEU A 111 -3.95 -9.33 -2.71
N THR A 112 -4.01 -9.26 -1.39
CA THR A 112 -5.11 -8.64 -0.65
C THR A 112 -4.57 -7.54 0.23
N ILE A 113 -5.20 -6.36 0.19
CA ILE A 113 -4.89 -5.23 1.06
C ILE A 113 -6.19 -4.82 1.75
N GLU A 114 -6.26 -5.07 3.05
CA GLU A 114 -7.32 -4.57 3.91
C GLU A 114 -6.95 -3.17 4.35
N VAL A 115 -7.83 -2.20 4.14
CA VAL A 115 -7.61 -0.79 4.49
C VAL A 115 -8.76 -0.33 5.35
N SER A 116 -8.48 0.34 6.46
CA SER A 116 -9.48 0.88 7.38
C SER A 116 -9.32 2.39 7.55
N ASN A 117 -10.44 3.13 7.47
CA ASN A 117 -10.54 4.52 7.93
C ASN A 117 -11.42 4.66 9.18
N GLU A 118 -11.63 3.57 9.90
CA GLU A 118 -12.33 3.58 11.18
C GLU A 118 -11.55 4.34 12.24
N ASP A 119 -12.23 4.77 13.32
CA ASP A 119 -11.56 5.40 14.46
C ASP A 119 -10.56 4.43 15.10
N THR A 120 -9.34 4.88 15.23
CA THR A 120 -8.24 4.12 15.82
C THR A 120 -7.40 5.03 16.71
N PRO A 121 -6.82 4.51 17.80
CA PRO A 121 -5.91 5.29 18.64
C PRO A 121 -4.68 5.84 17.89
N SER A 122 -4.31 5.22 16.78
CA SER A 122 -3.19 5.64 15.93
C SER A 122 -3.53 6.87 15.08
N MET A 123 -4.81 7.25 15.00
CA MET A 123 -5.23 8.37 14.17
C MET A 123 -5.07 9.71 14.92
N TYR A 124 -4.32 10.62 14.32
CA TYR A 124 -4.19 11.98 14.83
C TYR A 124 -4.32 13.00 13.69
N PRO A 125 -5.19 14.02 13.83
CA PRO A 125 -6.15 14.24 14.93
C PRO A 125 -7.30 13.22 14.91
N ALA A 126 -7.88 12.92 16.08
CA ALA A 126 -9.01 11.99 16.21
C ALA A 126 -10.30 12.55 15.57
N SER A 127 -10.42 13.87 15.45
CA SER A 127 -11.51 14.57 14.78
C SER A 127 -10.99 15.83 14.10
N ALA A 128 -11.60 16.18 12.97
CA ALA A 128 -11.26 17.37 12.19
C ALA A 128 -12.46 17.81 11.34
N ASP A 129 -12.36 19.00 10.76
CA ASP A 129 -13.34 19.56 9.83
C ASP A 129 -13.15 19.10 8.38
N PHE A 130 -12.39 18.02 8.16
CA PHE A 130 -12.18 17.40 6.86
C PHE A 130 -12.53 15.91 6.90
N THR A 131 -12.82 15.34 5.72
CA THR A 131 -13.13 13.92 5.58
C THR A 131 -11.86 13.08 5.73
N PHE A 132 -11.91 12.05 6.56
CA PHE A 132 -10.88 11.01 6.62
C PHE A 132 -11.13 9.99 5.51
N TYR A 133 -10.64 10.30 4.32
CA TYR A 133 -10.81 9.47 3.13
C TYR A 133 -10.18 8.09 3.33
N GLY A 134 -10.97 7.04 3.12
CA GLY A 134 -10.49 5.67 3.17
C GLY A 134 -10.10 5.13 1.81
N GLY A 135 -9.16 4.20 1.78
CA GLY A 135 -8.77 3.48 0.58
C GLY A 135 -7.30 3.58 0.19
N LEU A 136 -6.99 2.96 -0.94
CA LEU A 136 -5.68 3.02 -1.58
C LEU A 136 -5.63 4.27 -2.47
N TYR A 137 -5.52 5.44 -1.84
CA TYR A 137 -5.58 6.73 -2.53
C TYR A 137 -4.28 7.13 -3.25
N ARG A 138 -3.29 6.24 -3.24
CA ARG A 138 -2.09 6.26 -4.07
C ARG A 138 -1.88 4.89 -4.69
N GLY A 139 -0.81 4.77 -5.51
CA GLY A 139 -0.54 3.55 -6.23
C GLY A 139 0.01 2.40 -5.39
N VAL A 140 -0.02 1.22 -5.97
CA VAL A 140 0.62 0.00 -5.47
C VAL A 140 1.54 -0.54 -6.55
N ASN A 141 2.75 -0.96 -6.17
CA ASN A 141 3.76 -1.51 -7.06
C ASN A 141 4.27 -2.87 -6.59
N LEU A 142 4.74 -3.68 -7.53
CA LEU A 142 5.73 -4.72 -7.25
C LEU A 142 7.12 -4.18 -7.53
N ILE A 143 8.05 -4.46 -6.64
CA ILE A 143 9.48 -4.15 -6.83
C ILE A 143 10.23 -5.47 -6.86
N SER A 144 10.95 -5.70 -7.96
CA SER A 144 11.87 -6.84 -8.09
C SER A 144 13.31 -6.32 -8.06
N VAL A 145 14.14 -6.92 -7.21
CA VAL A 145 15.53 -6.53 -7.02
C VAL A 145 16.45 -7.74 -7.03
N PRO A 146 17.72 -7.59 -7.47
CA PRO A 146 18.73 -8.63 -7.30
C PRO A 146 19.10 -8.79 -5.82
N ASN A 147 19.85 -9.85 -5.48
CA ASN A 147 20.31 -10.09 -4.11
C ASN A 147 21.07 -8.89 -3.52
N ALA A 148 21.99 -8.31 -4.30
CA ALA A 148 22.67 -7.07 -3.90
C ALA A 148 21.87 -5.86 -4.35
N HIS A 149 21.24 -5.16 -3.41
CA HIS A 149 20.43 -3.96 -3.64
C HIS A 149 20.49 -3.02 -2.44
N PHE A 150 20.10 -1.77 -2.63
CA PHE A 150 19.89 -0.83 -1.53
C PHE A 150 18.68 -1.25 -0.70
N ASP A 151 18.78 -1.02 0.61
CA ASP A 151 17.75 -1.36 1.57
C ASP A 151 16.38 -0.76 1.18
N LEU A 152 15.36 -1.60 1.14
CA LEU A 152 13.98 -1.23 0.85
C LEU A 152 13.10 -1.19 2.10
N ASP A 153 13.60 -1.64 3.24
CA ASP A 153 12.81 -1.79 4.47
C ASP A 153 12.90 -0.53 5.36
N TYR A 154 13.85 0.37 5.10
CA TYR A 154 14.05 1.58 5.90
C TYR A 154 12.98 2.63 5.60
N TYR A 155 11.88 2.62 6.36
CA TYR A 155 10.78 3.61 6.34
C TYR A 155 10.28 4.00 4.94
N GLY A 156 10.24 3.07 3.99
CA GLY A 156 9.86 3.35 2.62
C GLY A 156 10.83 4.25 1.84
N GLY A 157 11.96 4.59 2.42
CA GLY A 157 12.99 5.43 1.83
C GLY A 157 13.76 4.78 0.69
N PRO A 158 14.73 5.49 0.08
CA PRO A 158 15.52 4.99 -1.05
C PRO A 158 16.62 4.00 -0.63
N GLY A 159 16.83 3.75 0.67
CA GLY A 159 17.90 2.92 1.20
C GLY A 159 19.30 3.60 1.17
N ILE A 160 19.31 4.90 0.96
CA ILE A 160 20.52 5.71 0.92
C ILE A 160 20.33 6.92 1.83
N MET A 161 21.27 7.12 2.74
CA MET A 161 21.33 8.32 3.57
C MET A 161 22.55 9.16 3.17
N VAL A 162 22.32 10.43 2.87
CA VAL A 162 23.37 11.39 2.53
C VAL A 162 23.52 12.39 3.67
N THR A 163 24.68 12.40 4.32
CA THR A 163 25.01 13.40 5.34
C THR A 163 26.08 14.33 4.79
N PRO A 164 25.72 15.53 4.32
CA PRO A 164 26.71 16.50 3.85
C PRO A 164 27.54 17.00 5.02
N LYS A 165 28.85 17.08 4.82
CA LYS A 165 29.77 17.69 5.78
C LYS A 165 30.41 18.88 5.06
N PRO A 166 30.01 20.12 5.36
CA PRO A 166 30.63 21.29 4.77
C PRO A 166 32.10 21.35 5.19
N THR A 167 32.98 21.64 4.26
CA THR A 167 34.40 21.90 4.52
C THR A 167 34.65 23.39 4.71
N ALA A 168 35.79 23.76 5.31
CA ALA A 168 36.15 25.16 5.51
C ALA A 168 36.23 25.96 4.20
N ASP A 169 36.44 25.27 3.08
CA ASP A 169 36.55 25.85 1.74
C ASP A 169 35.22 25.92 0.97
N GLY A 170 34.09 25.60 1.63
CA GLY A 170 32.76 25.73 1.08
C GLY A 170 32.38 24.68 0.03
N GLY A 171 33.05 23.54 0.00
CA GLY A 171 32.74 22.40 -0.89
C GLY A 171 31.93 21.32 -0.19
#